data_fa0289cefb4e3e81ed96bce22c6ffb34
#
_entry.id   fa0289cefb4e3e81ed96bce22c6ffb34
#
_cell.length_a   1.000
_cell.length_b   1.000
_cell.length_c   1.000
_cell.angle_alpha   90.00
_cell.angle_beta   90.00
_cell.angle_gamma   90.00
#
_symmetry.space_group_name_H-M   'P 1'
#
loop_
_entity.id
_entity.type
_entity.pdbx_description
1 polymer ?
#
loop_
_entity_poly.entity_id
_entity_poly.type
_entity_poly.pdbx_seq_one_letter_code
_entity_poly.pdbx_strand_id
1 'polypeptide(L)'
;MIELILSGEGNSDIGEKDIQLQSFIPGPITVLTINILNYFHKFDIKCHFINRMQLKKYPMTLKGKKKREKIKTTGKGHANLAYKLACIARENNYQVAILMRDASKNEFQSIYQEIMGGFETAMYKNGVAAIPVPESEAWLISCLDPNESKSIEGCKTDMKKLLEQKLLKRNQAHNKETWCEIAGKCAIEKVEAPSFNKYRSDLEKVVKYLF
;
A
#
# COMPACT_ATOMS: atom_id res chain seq x y z
N MET A 1 2.16 11.94 -16.43
CA MET A 1 2.86 10.84 -15.70
C MET A 1 2.83 11.14 -14.21
N ILE A 2 2.49 10.16 -13.38
CA ILE A 2 2.56 10.23 -11.91
C ILE A 2 3.65 9.29 -11.45
N GLU A 3 4.55 9.78 -10.60
CA GLU A 3 5.54 8.95 -9.92
C GLU A 3 5.10 8.71 -8.48
N LEU A 4 5.00 7.45 -8.09
CA LEU A 4 4.65 7.07 -6.73
C LEU A 4 5.71 6.16 -6.11
N ILE A 5 5.90 6.30 -4.78
CA ILE A 5 6.78 5.43 -4.01
C ILE A 5 5.96 4.59 -3.03
N LEU A 6 6.26 3.29 -3.01
CA LEU A 6 5.60 2.34 -2.11
C LEU A 6 6.62 1.73 -1.15
N SER A 7 6.16 1.44 0.06
CA SER A 7 6.90 0.64 1.04
C SER A 7 5.95 -0.27 1.82
N GLY A 8 6.40 -1.47 2.15
CA GLY A 8 5.59 -2.45 2.87
C GLY A 8 6.44 -3.53 3.52
N GLU A 9 5.79 -4.52 4.14
CA GLU A 9 6.47 -5.60 4.84
C GLU A 9 6.98 -6.69 3.91
N GLY A 10 6.18 -7.07 2.90
CA GLY A 10 6.47 -8.16 1.97
C GLY A 10 6.90 -7.67 0.59
N ASN A 11 7.98 -8.24 0.06
CA ASN A 11 8.33 -8.05 -1.34
C ASN A 11 7.29 -8.72 -2.26
N SER A 12 6.62 -9.77 -1.77
CA SER A 12 5.53 -10.46 -2.47
C SER A 12 4.36 -9.53 -2.77
N ASP A 13 3.98 -8.67 -1.83
CA ASP A 13 2.78 -7.83 -1.92
C ASP A 13 2.99 -6.55 -2.70
N ILE A 14 4.07 -5.84 -2.38
CA ILE A 14 4.39 -4.55 -3.00
C ILE A 14 5.14 -4.74 -4.31
N GLY A 15 6.11 -5.65 -4.32
CA GLY A 15 6.98 -5.89 -5.46
C GLY A 15 8.45 -5.92 -5.07
N GLU A 16 9.28 -6.16 -6.06
CA GLU A 16 10.72 -6.30 -5.89
C GLU A 16 11.49 -5.63 -7.02
N LYS A 17 12.77 -5.36 -6.77
CA LYS A 17 13.66 -4.85 -7.80
C LYS A 17 14.23 -6.05 -8.56
N ASP A 18 14.01 -6.10 -9.86
CA ASP A 18 14.73 -7.00 -10.75
C ASP A 18 16.20 -6.56 -10.81
N ILE A 19 17.09 -7.43 -10.34
CA ILE A 19 18.54 -7.14 -10.29
C ILE A 19 19.14 -7.14 -11.68
N GLN A 20 18.62 -7.94 -12.61
CA GLN A 20 19.15 -8.08 -13.97
C GLN A 20 18.70 -6.92 -14.86
N LEU A 21 17.41 -6.60 -14.82
CA LEU A 21 16.81 -5.55 -15.65
C LEU A 21 16.86 -4.16 -14.99
N GLN A 22 17.32 -4.06 -13.75
CA GLN A 22 17.26 -2.85 -12.91
C GLN A 22 15.87 -2.19 -12.85
N SER A 23 14.84 -2.97 -13.15
CA SER A 23 13.45 -2.55 -13.20
C SER A 23 12.71 -2.94 -11.91
N PHE A 24 11.55 -2.33 -11.69
CA PHE A 24 10.66 -2.71 -10.61
C PHE A 24 9.61 -3.68 -11.13
N ILE A 25 9.53 -4.86 -10.50
CA ILE A 25 8.47 -5.85 -10.75
C ILE A 25 7.38 -5.62 -9.70
N PRO A 26 6.20 -5.09 -10.08
CA PRO A 26 5.13 -4.83 -9.12
C PRO A 26 4.58 -6.11 -8.50
N GLY A 27 4.20 -6.03 -7.23
CA GLY A 27 3.39 -7.04 -6.56
C GLY A 27 1.90 -6.71 -6.67
N PRO A 28 1.02 -7.61 -6.19
CA PRO A 28 -0.42 -7.48 -6.37
C PRO A 28 -0.99 -6.19 -5.77
N ILE A 29 -0.51 -5.71 -4.63
CA ILE A 29 -0.99 -4.45 -4.04
C ILE A 29 -0.56 -3.24 -4.86
N THR A 30 0.62 -3.27 -5.47
CA THR A 30 1.03 -2.21 -6.41
C THR A 30 0.16 -2.22 -7.66
N VAL A 31 -0.11 -3.40 -8.23
CA VAL A 31 -1.02 -3.56 -9.39
C VAL A 31 -2.42 -3.06 -9.03
N LEU A 32 -2.93 -3.43 -7.86
CA LEU A 32 -4.23 -2.98 -7.36
C LEU A 32 -4.27 -1.46 -7.19
N THR A 33 -3.20 -0.87 -6.66
CA THR A 33 -3.05 0.60 -6.54
C THR A 33 -3.14 1.28 -7.90
N ILE A 34 -2.42 0.77 -8.90
CA ILE A 34 -2.47 1.28 -10.28
C ILE A 34 -3.88 1.16 -10.85
N ASN A 35 -4.55 0.02 -10.64
CA ASN A 35 -5.93 -0.20 -11.08
C ASN A 35 -6.90 0.80 -10.42
N ILE A 36 -6.79 1.04 -9.11
CA ILE A 36 -7.61 2.04 -8.39
C ILE A 36 -7.36 3.45 -8.93
N LEU A 37 -6.10 3.84 -9.13
CA LEU A 37 -5.77 5.16 -9.67
C LEU A 37 -6.34 5.34 -11.07
N ASN A 38 -6.21 4.34 -11.94
CA ASN A 38 -6.75 4.34 -13.31
C ASN A 38 -8.28 4.28 -13.37
N TYR A 39 -8.93 3.77 -12.33
CA TYR A 39 -10.38 3.83 -12.18
C TYR A 39 -10.89 5.27 -12.02
N PHE A 40 -10.16 6.11 -11.29
CA PHE A 40 -10.53 7.53 -11.12
C PHE A 40 -10.08 8.40 -12.30
N HIS A 41 -8.92 8.13 -12.85
CA HIS A 41 -8.37 8.85 -13.99
C HIS A 41 -7.25 8.04 -14.65
N LYS A 42 -7.23 8.03 -15.99
CA LYS A 42 -6.17 7.33 -16.73
C LYS A 42 -4.85 8.06 -16.60
N PHE A 43 -3.91 7.45 -15.90
CA PHE A 43 -2.56 7.97 -15.70
C PHE A 43 -1.52 7.09 -16.38
N ASP A 44 -0.45 7.73 -16.83
CA ASP A 44 0.84 7.07 -16.98
C ASP A 44 1.52 7.07 -15.60
N ILE A 45 1.71 5.87 -15.04
CA ILE A 45 2.14 5.68 -13.64
C ILE A 45 3.49 5.00 -13.62
N LYS A 46 4.46 5.65 -12.94
CA LYS A 46 5.75 5.07 -12.63
C LYS A 46 5.86 4.78 -11.15
N CYS A 47 6.12 3.51 -10.81
CA CYS A 47 6.25 3.04 -9.44
C CYS A 47 7.71 2.95 -9.02
N HIS A 48 7.99 3.39 -7.80
CA HIS A 48 9.24 3.22 -7.09
C HIS A 48 9.00 2.45 -5.81
N PHE A 49 9.98 1.68 -5.40
CA PHE A 49 9.89 0.83 -4.22
C PHE A 49 11.08 1.04 -3.29
N ILE A 50 10.80 1.07 -2.01
CA ILE A 50 11.80 0.98 -0.96
C ILE A 50 11.38 -0.08 0.06
N ASN A 51 12.21 -1.09 0.29
CA ASN A 51 11.87 -2.10 1.27
C ASN A 51 11.93 -1.54 2.71
N ARG A 52 11.19 -2.19 3.61
CA ARG A 52 11.07 -1.74 5.01
C ARG A 52 12.41 -1.62 5.72
N MET A 53 13.36 -2.51 5.43
CA MET A 53 14.68 -2.48 6.08
C MET A 53 15.51 -1.28 5.63
N GLN A 54 15.47 -0.96 4.34
CA GLN A 54 16.10 0.25 3.79
C GLN A 54 15.44 1.50 4.37
N LEU A 55 14.11 1.53 4.42
CA LEU A 55 13.36 2.64 5.00
C LEU A 55 13.67 2.84 6.48
N LYS A 56 13.81 1.76 7.28
CA LYS A 56 14.24 1.86 8.68
C LYS A 56 15.62 2.50 8.82
N LYS A 57 16.57 2.19 7.92
CA LYS A 57 17.94 2.70 7.93
C LYS A 57 18.05 4.11 7.37
N TYR A 58 17.01 4.63 6.70
CA TYR A 58 17.06 5.96 6.09
C TYR A 58 17.33 7.03 7.16
N PRO A 59 18.35 7.89 6.97
CA PRO A 59 18.74 8.89 7.95
C PRO A 59 17.67 9.98 8.06
N MET A 60 17.27 10.30 9.28
CA MET A 60 16.37 11.44 9.56
C MET A 60 17.20 12.72 9.64
N THR A 61 17.72 13.21 8.52
CA THR A 61 18.42 14.48 8.46
C THR A 61 17.59 15.49 7.66
N LEU A 62 17.07 16.48 8.34
CA LEU A 62 16.57 17.69 7.67
C LEU A 62 17.75 18.39 7.02
N LYS A 63 17.82 18.43 5.68
CA LYS A 63 18.78 19.28 4.97
C LYS A 63 18.58 20.72 5.45
N GLY A 64 19.59 21.29 6.12
CA GLY A 64 19.62 22.70 6.51
C GLY A 64 19.70 23.02 8.00
N LYS A 65 19.57 22.04 8.91
CA LYS A 65 19.81 22.30 10.35
C LYS A 65 21.07 21.62 10.85
N LYS A 66 22.04 22.43 11.33
CA LYS A 66 23.34 22.01 11.88
C LYS A 66 23.27 21.20 13.19
N LYS A 67 22.08 20.90 13.71
CA LYS A 67 21.87 20.04 14.89
C LYS A 67 20.87 18.95 14.57
N ARG A 68 21.23 17.70 14.92
CA ARG A 68 20.34 16.56 15.00
C ARG A 68 19.25 16.84 16.05
N GLU A 69 18.23 17.59 15.72
CA GLU A 69 17.00 17.55 16.51
C GLU A 69 16.44 16.13 16.34
N LYS A 70 16.46 15.34 17.41
CA LYS A 70 15.66 14.15 17.53
C LYS A 70 14.20 14.63 17.38
N ILE A 71 13.63 14.44 16.19
CA ILE A 71 12.21 14.62 16.02
C ILE A 71 11.58 13.61 16.96
N LYS A 72 10.96 14.09 18.03
CA LYS A 72 10.11 13.29 18.89
C LYS A 72 8.87 12.95 18.04
N THR A 73 9.00 11.92 17.17
CA THR A 73 7.81 11.26 16.65
C THR A 73 7.18 10.60 17.86
N THR A 74 6.09 11.17 18.35
CA THR A 74 5.31 10.64 19.48
C THR A 74 4.63 9.31 19.13
N GLY A 75 4.87 8.76 17.93
CA GLY A 75 4.32 7.51 17.42
C GLY A 75 5.31 6.35 17.48
N LYS A 76 4.78 5.16 17.74
CA LYS A 76 5.46 3.88 17.57
C LYS A 76 5.87 3.69 16.10
N GLY A 77 6.55 2.64 15.76
CA GLY A 77 7.24 2.34 14.51
C GLY A 77 6.61 2.73 13.17
N HIS A 78 5.26 2.79 13.05
CA HIS A 78 4.57 3.10 11.79
C HIS A 78 4.63 4.58 11.43
N ALA A 79 4.42 5.49 12.38
CA ALA A 79 4.54 6.93 12.16
C ALA A 79 5.94 7.32 11.68
N ASN A 80 6.98 6.72 12.27
CA ASN A 80 8.36 6.97 11.87
C ASN A 80 8.65 6.47 10.44
N LEU A 81 8.10 5.32 10.04
CA LEU A 81 8.27 4.81 8.68
C LEU A 81 7.54 5.70 7.66
N ALA A 82 6.32 6.12 7.95
CA ALA A 82 5.57 7.04 7.10
C ALA A 82 6.27 8.39 6.95
N TYR A 83 6.80 8.95 8.05
CA TYR A 83 7.60 10.16 8.02
C TYR A 83 8.82 10.04 7.10
N LYS A 84 9.60 8.95 7.23
CA LYS A 84 10.77 8.71 6.39
C LYS A 84 10.40 8.54 4.93
N LEU A 85 9.31 7.80 4.64
CA LEU A 85 8.82 7.60 3.29
C LEU A 85 8.41 8.94 2.65
N ALA A 86 7.75 9.80 3.40
CA ALA A 86 7.41 11.16 2.98
C ALA A 86 8.65 12.02 2.68
N CYS A 87 9.71 11.92 3.50
CA CYS A 87 10.97 12.62 3.25
C CYS A 87 11.61 12.17 1.92
N ILE A 88 11.64 10.86 1.68
CA ILE A 88 12.14 10.29 0.41
C ILE A 88 11.29 10.77 -0.76
N ALA A 89 9.95 10.75 -0.61
CA ALA A 89 9.04 11.21 -1.65
C ALA A 89 9.30 12.66 -2.02
N ARG A 90 9.46 13.56 -1.05
CA ARG A 90 9.77 14.98 -1.30
C ARG A 90 11.13 15.18 -1.94
N GLU A 91 12.17 14.47 -1.47
CA GLU A 91 13.54 14.60 -2.01
C GLU A 91 13.64 14.19 -3.48
N ASN A 92 12.78 13.25 -3.90
CA ASN A 92 12.76 12.73 -5.27
C ASN A 92 11.59 13.26 -6.11
N ASN A 93 10.79 14.19 -5.57
CA ASN A 93 9.61 14.77 -6.22
C ASN A 93 8.54 13.74 -6.60
N TYR A 94 8.42 12.63 -5.87
CA TYR A 94 7.33 11.68 -6.08
C TYR A 94 6.01 12.31 -5.63
N GLN A 95 4.96 12.13 -6.43
CA GLN A 95 3.67 12.75 -6.19
C GLN A 95 2.84 12.04 -5.12
N VAL A 96 3.04 10.73 -4.95
CA VAL A 96 2.29 9.91 -3.97
C VAL A 96 3.24 9.02 -3.19
N ALA A 97 3.01 8.88 -1.89
CA ALA A 97 3.73 7.94 -1.04
C ALA A 97 2.75 6.98 -0.35
N ILE A 98 2.97 5.68 -0.49
CA ILE A 98 2.07 4.65 0.03
C ILE A 98 2.83 3.77 1.01
N LEU A 99 2.37 3.72 2.26
CA LEU A 99 2.89 2.78 3.25
C LEU A 99 1.88 1.66 3.49
N MET A 100 2.28 0.43 3.14
CA MET A 100 1.46 -0.76 3.35
C MET A 100 1.78 -1.42 4.69
N ARG A 101 0.73 -1.90 5.37
CA ARG A 101 0.79 -2.63 6.62
C ARG A 101 -0.42 -3.52 6.83
N ASP A 102 -0.22 -4.82 7.02
CA ASP A 102 -1.32 -5.69 7.45
C ASP A 102 -1.73 -5.36 8.89
N ALA A 103 -3.00 -5.48 9.18
CA ALA A 103 -3.54 -5.19 10.51
C ALA A 103 -4.72 -6.10 10.86
N SER A 104 -4.80 -6.54 12.11
CA SER A 104 -6.06 -7.07 12.62
C SER A 104 -7.14 -5.98 12.63
N LYS A 105 -8.41 -6.40 12.63
CA LYS A 105 -9.54 -5.47 12.67
C LYS A 105 -9.46 -4.48 13.85
N ASN A 106 -8.97 -4.94 15.00
CA ASN A 106 -8.86 -4.12 16.21
C ASN A 106 -7.69 -3.11 16.13
N GLU A 107 -6.67 -3.39 15.32
CA GLU A 107 -5.49 -2.53 15.18
C GLU A 107 -5.61 -1.54 14.03
N PHE A 108 -6.53 -1.78 13.08
CA PHE A 108 -6.68 -0.97 11.87
C PHE A 108 -6.67 0.53 12.14
N GLN A 109 -7.54 1.00 13.03
CA GLN A 109 -7.69 2.44 13.29
C GLN A 109 -6.43 3.04 13.92
N SER A 110 -5.79 2.33 14.84
CA SER A 110 -4.54 2.78 15.49
C SER A 110 -3.39 2.87 14.48
N ILE A 111 -3.21 1.84 13.66
CA ILE A 111 -2.17 1.82 12.62
C ILE A 111 -2.41 2.89 11.57
N TYR A 112 -3.67 3.08 11.15
CA TYR A 112 -4.06 4.13 10.22
C TYR A 112 -3.68 5.52 10.75
N GLN A 113 -4.04 5.82 12.00
CA GLN A 113 -3.72 7.10 12.63
C GLN A 113 -2.21 7.31 12.78
N GLU A 114 -1.45 6.27 13.14
CA GLU A 114 0.01 6.35 13.22
C GLU A 114 0.64 6.67 11.85
N ILE A 115 0.22 5.98 10.78
CA ILE A 115 0.76 6.20 9.43
C ILE A 115 0.41 7.61 8.94
N MET A 116 -0.86 8.00 9.04
CA MET A 116 -1.28 9.33 8.59
C MET A 116 -0.65 10.45 9.40
N GLY A 117 -0.51 10.29 10.73
CA GLY A 117 0.21 11.24 11.58
C GLY A 117 1.70 11.36 11.22
N GLY A 118 2.32 10.29 10.74
CA GLY A 118 3.69 10.32 10.23
C GLY A 118 3.81 11.16 8.94
N PHE A 119 2.88 10.99 8.00
CA PHE A 119 2.81 11.81 6.78
C PHE A 119 2.51 13.28 7.10
N GLU A 120 1.59 13.54 8.01
CA GLU A 120 1.24 14.89 8.46
C GLU A 120 2.43 15.60 9.12
N THR A 121 3.15 14.92 10.03
CA THR A 121 4.36 15.42 10.67
C THR A 121 5.44 15.79 9.64
N ALA A 122 5.52 15.03 8.55
CA ALA A 122 6.38 15.36 7.41
C ALA A 122 5.84 16.45 6.50
N MET A 123 4.64 16.98 6.75
CA MET A 123 3.91 17.92 5.88
C MET A 123 3.75 17.39 4.44
N TYR A 124 3.52 16.09 4.30
CA TYR A 124 3.34 15.43 3.01
C TYR A 124 1.87 15.03 2.82
N LYS A 125 1.14 15.83 2.04
CA LYS A 125 -0.33 15.73 1.90
C LYS A 125 -0.79 14.50 1.11
N ASN A 126 0.05 13.98 0.23
CA ASN A 126 -0.29 12.88 -0.67
C ASN A 126 0.23 11.53 -0.13
N GLY A 127 0.31 11.41 1.19
CA GLY A 127 0.60 10.15 1.86
C GLY A 127 -0.66 9.31 2.02
N VAL A 128 -0.58 8.03 1.74
CA VAL A 128 -1.70 7.08 1.83
C VAL A 128 -1.29 5.84 2.61
N ALA A 129 -2.18 5.39 3.49
CA ALA A 129 -2.03 4.14 4.23
C ALA A 129 -2.79 3.01 3.52
N ALA A 130 -2.06 1.99 3.05
CA ALA A 130 -2.64 0.75 2.53
C ALA A 130 -2.65 -0.28 3.66
N ILE A 131 -3.84 -0.54 4.24
CA ILE A 131 -3.95 -1.41 5.43
C ILE A 131 -4.98 -2.51 5.17
N PRO A 132 -4.57 -3.63 4.55
CA PRO A 132 -5.42 -4.80 4.42
C PRO A 132 -5.79 -5.38 5.79
N VAL A 133 -7.02 -5.92 5.91
CA VAL A 133 -7.53 -6.57 7.11
C VAL A 133 -8.10 -7.93 6.74
N PRO A 134 -7.61 -9.03 7.34
CA PRO A 134 -6.47 -9.10 8.26
C PRO A 134 -5.11 -9.03 7.55
N GLU A 135 -5.03 -9.33 6.27
CA GLU A 135 -3.83 -9.37 5.43
C GLU A 135 -4.17 -9.12 3.95
N SER A 136 -3.16 -8.93 3.11
CA SER A 136 -3.32 -8.54 1.69
C SER A 136 -4.18 -9.52 0.87
N GLU A 137 -4.15 -10.80 1.19
CA GLU A 137 -4.95 -11.83 0.54
C GLU A 137 -6.47 -11.59 0.70
N ALA A 138 -6.90 -10.94 1.77
CA ALA A 138 -8.31 -10.56 1.94
C ALA A 138 -8.79 -9.58 0.85
N TRP A 139 -7.93 -8.65 0.44
CA TRP A 139 -8.24 -7.75 -0.68
C TRP A 139 -8.26 -8.50 -2.01
N LEU A 140 -7.33 -9.45 -2.23
CA LEU A 140 -7.33 -10.30 -3.44
C LEU A 140 -8.57 -11.18 -3.51
N ILE A 141 -9.00 -11.78 -2.39
CA ILE A 141 -10.25 -12.53 -2.32
C ILE A 141 -11.43 -11.63 -2.64
N SER A 142 -11.44 -10.41 -2.13
CA SER A 142 -12.50 -9.42 -2.40
C SER A 142 -12.56 -9.00 -3.87
N CYS A 143 -11.40 -8.92 -4.54
CA CYS A 143 -11.35 -8.68 -5.99
C CYS A 143 -11.83 -9.89 -6.79
N LEU A 144 -11.53 -11.11 -6.32
CA LEU A 144 -11.91 -12.37 -6.97
C LEU A 144 -13.40 -12.67 -6.82
N ASP A 145 -13.96 -12.41 -5.61
CA ASP A 145 -15.35 -12.64 -5.24
C ASP A 145 -15.94 -11.42 -4.52
N PRO A 146 -16.34 -10.37 -5.24
CA PRO A 146 -16.85 -9.14 -4.63
C PRO A 146 -18.04 -9.34 -3.67
N ASN A 147 -18.88 -10.36 -3.90
CA ASN A 147 -20.02 -10.67 -3.04
C ASN A 147 -19.63 -11.08 -1.61
N GLU A 148 -18.42 -11.60 -1.42
CA GLU A 148 -17.90 -11.98 -0.10
C GLU A 148 -17.11 -10.84 0.58
N SER A 149 -16.79 -9.78 -0.16
CA SER A 149 -15.89 -8.72 0.28
C SER A 149 -16.32 -8.04 1.59
N LYS A 150 -17.61 -7.85 1.78
CA LYS A 150 -18.18 -7.19 2.98
C LYS A 150 -17.89 -7.95 4.28
N SER A 151 -17.85 -9.28 4.22
CA SER A 151 -17.66 -10.15 5.39
C SER A 151 -16.23 -10.61 5.61
N ILE A 152 -15.36 -10.47 4.62
CA ILE A 152 -14.02 -11.06 4.62
C ILE A 152 -13.16 -10.60 5.82
N GLU A 153 -13.27 -9.35 6.22
CA GLU A 153 -12.49 -8.76 7.32
C GLU A 153 -12.93 -9.25 8.71
N GLY A 154 -14.07 -9.91 8.80
CA GLY A 154 -14.55 -10.58 10.01
C GLY A 154 -14.22 -12.06 10.08
N CYS A 155 -13.67 -12.62 9.02
CA CYS A 155 -13.41 -14.04 8.90
C CYS A 155 -12.22 -14.44 9.79
N LYS A 156 -12.36 -15.57 10.50
CA LYS A 156 -11.28 -16.15 11.33
C LYS A 156 -10.40 -17.12 10.56
N THR A 157 -10.70 -17.33 9.28
CA THR A 157 -9.98 -18.26 8.41
C THR A 157 -8.64 -17.65 8.00
N ASP A 158 -7.62 -18.46 7.86
CA ASP A 158 -6.35 -18.11 7.24
C ASP A 158 -6.59 -17.67 5.78
N MET A 159 -6.35 -16.41 5.47
CA MET A 159 -6.65 -15.82 4.15
C MET A 159 -5.82 -16.44 3.04
N LYS A 160 -4.58 -16.83 3.31
CA LYS A 160 -3.70 -17.50 2.33
C LYS A 160 -4.29 -18.82 1.90
N LYS A 161 -4.71 -19.63 2.88
CA LYS A 161 -5.38 -20.91 2.60
C LYS A 161 -6.72 -20.71 1.89
N LEU A 162 -7.47 -19.71 2.27
CA LEU A 162 -8.76 -19.41 1.63
C LEU A 162 -8.55 -18.98 0.17
N LEU A 163 -7.56 -18.12 -0.10
CA LEU A 163 -7.20 -17.70 -1.45
C LEU A 163 -6.75 -18.91 -2.29
N GLU A 164 -5.86 -19.76 -1.75
CA GLU A 164 -5.41 -20.99 -2.40
C GLU A 164 -6.58 -21.89 -2.79
N GLN A 165 -7.51 -22.16 -1.87
CA GLN A 165 -8.69 -22.97 -2.14
C GLN A 165 -9.58 -22.39 -3.24
N LYS A 166 -9.76 -21.07 -3.26
CA LYS A 166 -10.56 -20.37 -4.28
C LYS A 166 -9.89 -20.45 -5.66
N LEU A 167 -8.57 -20.31 -5.72
CA LEU A 167 -7.79 -20.43 -6.95
C LEU A 167 -7.82 -21.87 -7.49
N LEU A 168 -7.66 -22.86 -6.61
CA LEU A 168 -7.75 -24.27 -6.99
C LEU A 168 -9.11 -24.61 -7.62
N LYS A 169 -10.22 -24.13 -7.05
CA LYS A 169 -11.57 -24.31 -7.63
C LYS A 169 -11.73 -23.70 -9.02
N ARG A 170 -10.89 -22.73 -9.37
CA ARG A 170 -10.88 -22.04 -10.66
C ARG A 170 -9.80 -22.54 -11.61
N ASN A 171 -9.08 -23.62 -11.24
CA ASN A 171 -7.92 -24.15 -11.95
C ASN A 171 -6.83 -23.09 -12.19
N GLN A 172 -6.62 -22.20 -11.23
CA GLN A 172 -5.60 -21.16 -11.26
C GLN A 172 -4.45 -21.48 -10.31
N ALA A 173 -3.22 -21.12 -10.69
CA ALA A 173 -2.05 -21.31 -9.86
C ALA A 173 -2.04 -20.33 -8.66
N HIS A 174 -1.55 -20.80 -7.51
CA HIS A 174 -1.35 -19.97 -6.32
C HIS A 174 0.06 -19.36 -6.36
N ASN A 175 0.22 -18.31 -7.15
CA ASN A 175 1.50 -17.62 -7.36
C ASN A 175 1.30 -16.11 -7.54
N LYS A 176 2.41 -15.35 -7.54
CA LYS A 176 2.44 -13.90 -7.64
C LYS A 176 1.82 -13.38 -8.96
N GLU A 177 2.05 -14.07 -10.07
CA GLU A 177 1.52 -13.70 -11.38
C GLU A 177 -0.01 -13.72 -11.37
N THR A 178 -0.61 -14.80 -10.86
CA THR A 178 -2.07 -14.92 -10.70
C THR A 178 -2.62 -13.84 -9.78
N TRP A 179 -1.94 -13.54 -8.67
CA TRP A 179 -2.37 -12.48 -7.74
C TRP A 179 -2.34 -11.09 -8.39
N CYS A 180 -1.31 -10.80 -9.18
CA CYS A 180 -1.24 -9.56 -9.96
C CYS A 180 -2.35 -9.50 -11.02
N GLU A 181 -2.66 -10.63 -11.65
CA GLU A 181 -3.77 -10.71 -12.62
C GLU A 181 -5.13 -10.42 -11.94
N ILE A 182 -5.40 -11.01 -10.77
CA ILE A 182 -6.59 -10.73 -9.98
C ILE A 182 -6.66 -9.24 -9.63
N ALA A 183 -5.58 -8.67 -9.12
CA ALA A 183 -5.49 -7.26 -8.75
C ALA A 183 -5.73 -6.31 -9.94
N GLY A 184 -5.18 -6.65 -11.12
CA GLY A 184 -5.36 -5.87 -12.34
C GLY A 184 -6.76 -5.95 -12.95
N LYS A 185 -7.47 -7.07 -12.74
CA LYS A 185 -8.84 -7.30 -13.21
C LYS A 185 -9.91 -6.98 -12.17
N CYS A 186 -9.53 -6.48 -11.00
CA CYS A 186 -10.45 -6.18 -9.92
C CYS A 186 -11.49 -5.13 -10.35
N ALA A 187 -12.77 -5.46 -10.20
CA ALA A 187 -13.89 -4.53 -10.37
C ALA A 187 -13.99 -3.63 -9.14
N ILE A 188 -13.21 -2.54 -9.13
CA ILE A 188 -12.96 -1.65 -7.99
C ILE A 188 -14.25 -1.16 -7.32
N GLU A 189 -15.28 -0.87 -8.11
CA GLU A 189 -16.58 -0.37 -7.65
C GLU A 189 -17.40 -1.41 -6.90
N LYS A 190 -17.12 -2.71 -7.09
CA LYS A 190 -17.88 -3.82 -6.49
C LYS A 190 -17.30 -4.31 -5.18
N VAL A 191 -16.09 -3.90 -4.84
CA VAL A 191 -15.45 -4.32 -3.58
C VAL A 191 -16.00 -3.51 -2.42
N GLU A 192 -16.58 -4.20 -1.43
CA GLU A 192 -17.22 -3.60 -0.25
C GLU A 192 -16.43 -3.80 1.06
N ALA A 193 -15.24 -4.39 1.02
CA ALA A 193 -14.38 -4.55 2.19
C ALA A 193 -14.04 -3.18 2.82
N PRO A 194 -14.31 -2.96 4.11
CA PRO A 194 -14.15 -1.64 4.75
C PRO A 194 -12.75 -1.06 4.62
N SER A 195 -11.71 -1.85 4.85
CA SER A 195 -10.31 -1.38 4.74
C SER A 195 -9.93 -1.04 3.31
N PHE A 196 -10.42 -1.81 2.33
CA PHE A 196 -10.24 -1.52 0.91
C PHE A 196 -10.94 -0.22 0.51
N ASN A 197 -12.19 -0.04 0.95
CA ASN A 197 -12.95 1.18 0.68
C ASN A 197 -12.28 2.43 1.27
N LYS A 198 -11.70 2.29 2.46
CA LYS A 198 -10.91 3.38 3.06
C LYS A 198 -9.69 3.71 2.22
N TYR A 199 -8.94 2.70 1.78
CA TYR A 199 -7.78 2.87 0.91
C TYR A 199 -8.15 3.53 -0.42
N ARG A 200 -9.21 3.02 -1.10
CA ARG A 200 -9.74 3.60 -2.33
C ARG A 200 -10.12 5.06 -2.16
N SER A 201 -10.85 5.40 -1.08
CA SER A 201 -11.26 6.79 -0.79
C SER A 201 -10.07 7.71 -0.54
N ASP A 202 -9.00 7.24 0.09
CA ASP A 202 -7.82 8.06 0.32
C ASP A 202 -7.02 8.29 -0.97
N LEU A 203 -6.92 7.28 -1.84
CA LEU A 203 -6.36 7.45 -3.19
C LEU A 203 -7.19 8.42 -4.04
N GLU A 204 -8.51 8.35 -3.97
CA GLU A 204 -9.41 9.29 -4.66
C GLU A 204 -9.14 10.75 -4.25
N LYS A 205 -8.97 10.99 -2.93
CA LYS A 205 -8.62 12.33 -2.43
C LYS A 205 -7.30 12.82 -3.00
N VAL A 206 -6.28 11.95 -3.01
CA VAL A 206 -4.97 12.29 -3.57
C VAL A 206 -5.10 12.65 -5.06
N VAL A 207 -5.85 11.87 -5.85
CA VAL A 207 -6.10 12.18 -7.26
C VAL A 207 -6.73 13.55 -7.42
N LYS A 208 -7.74 13.89 -6.62
CA LYS A 208 -8.41 15.23 -6.64
C LYS A 208 -7.47 16.38 -6.26
N TYR A 209 -6.38 16.13 -5.53
CA TYR A 209 -5.38 17.16 -5.20
C TYR A 209 -4.31 17.33 -6.28
N LEU A 210 -4.12 16.34 -7.14
CA LEU A 210 -3.11 16.36 -8.19
C LEU A 210 -3.61 17.08 -9.47
N PHE A 211 -4.92 17.22 -9.58
CA PHE A 211 -5.63 17.80 -10.74
C PHE A 211 -6.77 18.73 -10.34
#